data_39a370a688d30431c1797d4e9df8cee5
#
_entry.id   39a370a688d30431c1797d4e9df8cee5
#
_cell.length_a   1.000
_cell.length_b   1.000
_cell.length_c   1.000
_cell.angle_alpha   90.00
_cell.angle_beta   90.00
_cell.angle_gamma   90.00
#
_symmetry.space_group_name_H-M   'P 1'
#
loop_
_entity.id
_entity.type
_entity.pdbx_description
1 polymer ?
#
loop_
_entity_poly.entity_id
_entity_poly.type
_entity_poly.pdbx_seq_one_letter_code
_entity_poly.pdbx_strand_id
1 'polypeptide(L)'
;SATGILARSGLVLMARQGSQELRYKLDLLSEDFADLMASSKADPISLLRGTVSAASPAELSLADYNHIQSSLEILCPYLRHAMKTGRRGVNVFLHGAPGTGKSQLARALAKEMGCELFEVASEDSDGDPINGERRLRAFRAAQSFFSQQQAMIAFDEVEDVFNDGNSFFGSKSTAQLRKAWINRMLEENPVPTLWMSNSVQGLDPAFIRRFDMVFELPVPPKKQR
;
A
#
# COMPACT_ATOMS: atom_id res chain seq x y z
N SER A 1 -18.00 -11.72 -15.88
CA SER A 1 -17.11 -11.13 -16.88
C SER A 1 -15.88 -10.59 -16.14
N ALA A 2 -14.67 -10.81 -16.72
CA ALA A 2 -13.41 -10.30 -16.15
C ALA A 2 -13.36 -8.75 -16.04
N THR A 3 -14.38 -8.07 -16.53
CA THR A 3 -14.55 -6.62 -16.53
C THR A 3 -15.57 -6.13 -15.49
N GLY A 4 -16.12 -7.05 -14.67
CA GLY A 4 -17.06 -6.70 -13.60
C GLY A 4 -16.43 -5.81 -12.51
N ILE A 5 -17.28 -5.10 -11.76
CA ILE A 5 -16.84 -4.18 -10.70
C ILE A 5 -15.95 -4.89 -9.68
N LEU A 6 -16.35 -6.08 -9.21
CA LEU A 6 -15.58 -6.87 -8.24
C LEU A 6 -14.19 -7.28 -8.74
N ALA A 7 -14.08 -7.65 -10.02
CA ALA A 7 -12.78 -7.97 -10.62
C ALA A 7 -11.90 -6.72 -10.80
N ARG A 8 -12.50 -5.57 -11.11
CA ARG A 8 -11.77 -4.30 -11.23
C ARG A 8 -11.32 -3.74 -9.89
N SER A 9 -12.09 -3.95 -8.84
CA SER A 9 -11.72 -3.52 -7.48
C SER A 9 -10.63 -4.39 -6.84
N GLY A 10 -10.31 -5.57 -7.40
CA GLY A 10 -9.34 -6.49 -6.82
C GLY A 10 -9.91 -7.46 -5.78
N LEU A 11 -11.18 -7.32 -5.41
CA LEU A 11 -11.85 -8.16 -4.42
C LEU A 11 -11.96 -9.63 -4.87
N VAL A 12 -12.16 -9.85 -6.16
CA VAL A 12 -12.31 -11.18 -6.75
C VAL A 12 -11.42 -11.34 -7.97
N LEU A 13 -10.67 -12.41 -8.04
CA LEU A 13 -9.90 -12.82 -9.20
C LEU A 13 -10.54 -14.06 -9.82
N MET A 14 -10.67 -14.07 -11.15
CA MET A 14 -11.14 -15.25 -11.89
C MET A 14 -9.95 -15.92 -12.59
N ALA A 15 -9.64 -17.14 -12.18
CA ALA A 15 -8.68 -17.97 -12.91
C ALA A 15 -9.22 -18.30 -14.30
N ARG A 16 -8.41 -18.04 -15.34
CA ARG A 16 -8.77 -18.30 -16.74
C ARG A 16 -8.48 -19.72 -17.18
N GLN A 17 -7.65 -20.47 -16.47
CA GLN A 17 -7.24 -21.83 -16.77
C GLN A 17 -7.49 -22.72 -15.54
N GLY A 18 -7.89 -23.96 -15.76
CA GLY A 18 -8.08 -24.95 -14.71
C GLY A 18 -9.52 -25.44 -14.57
N SER A 19 -9.83 -26.06 -13.41
CA SER A 19 -11.06 -26.77 -13.06
C SER A 19 -12.36 -26.21 -13.64
N GLN A 20 -13.29 -27.10 -13.97
CA GLN A 20 -14.64 -26.75 -14.44
C GLN A 20 -15.52 -26.18 -13.32
N GLU A 21 -15.21 -26.44 -12.05
CA GLU A 21 -16.00 -25.96 -10.91
C GLU A 21 -15.71 -24.48 -10.60
N LEU A 22 -16.77 -23.71 -10.39
CA LEU A 22 -16.72 -22.28 -10.16
C LEU A 22 -15.90 -21.91 -8.90
N ARG A 23 -15.99 -22.70 -7.86
CA ARG A 23 -15.27 -22.47 -6.58
C ARG A 23 -13.74 -22.44 -6.74
N TYR A 24 -13.20 -23.20 -7.69
CA TYR A 24 -11.76 -23.20 -7.98
C TYR A 24 -11.34 -22.12 -8.97
N LYS A 25 -12.31 -21.42 -9.57
CA LYS A 25 -12.05 -20.29 -10.48
C LYS A 25 -12.10 -18.93 -9.79
N LEU A 26 -12.66 -18.88 -8.59
CA LEU A 26 -12.81 -17.64 -7.81
C LEU A 26 -11.74 -17.62 -6.72
N ASP A 27 -10.84 -16.66 -6.81
CA ASP A 27 -9.89 -16.35 -5.75
C ASP A 27 -10.35 -15.05 -5.09
N LEU A 28 -10.78 -15.16 -3.85
CA LEU A 28 -11.29 -14.06 -3.03
C LEU A 28 -10.13 -13.34 -2.34
N LEU A 29 -10.30 -12.08 -2.03
CA LEU A 29 -9.26 -11.26 -1.39
C LEU A 29 -8.96 -11.76 0.04
N SER A 30 -9.99 -12.16 0.79
CA SER A 30 -9.88 -12.77 2.12
C SER A 30 -10.78 -13.99 2.22
N GLU A 31 -10.49 -14.90 3.14
CA GLU A 31 -11.29 -16.11 3.38
C GLU A 31 -12.68 -15.74 3.90
N ASP A 32 -12.77 -14.74 4.77
CA ASP A 32 -14.03 -14.24 5.32
C ASP A 32 -14.89 -13.45 4.31
N PHE A 33 -14.37 -13.16 3.11
CA PHE A 33 -15.05 -12.30 2.14
C PHE A 33 -16.44 -12.83 1.76
N ALA A 34 -16.59 -14.13 1.56
CA ALA A 34 -17.86 -14.75 1.20
C ALA A 34 -18.91 -14.60 2.31
N ASP A 35 -18.50 -14.85 3.56
CA ASP A 35 -19.36 -14.78 4.74
C ASP A 35 -19.78 -13.32 5.02
N LEU A 36 -18.82 -12.38 4.87
CA LEU A 36 -19.09 -10.97 5.02
C LEU A 36 -20.05 -10.44 3.94
N MET A 37 -19.90 -10.89 2.69
CA MET A 37 -20.83 -10.54 1.61
C MET A 37 -22.22 -11.11 1.80
N ALA A 38 -22.35 -12.28 2.43
CA ALA A 38 -23.64 -12.88 2.78
C ALA A 38 -24.33 -12.17 3.95
N SER A 39 -23.58 -11.42 4.75
CA SER A 39 -24.09 -10.63 5.87
C SER A 39 -24.77 -9.34 5.37
N SER A 40 -26.06 -9.17 5.64
CA SER A 40 -26.83 -7.99 5.24
C SER A 40 -26.44 -6.68 5.95
N LYS A 41 -25.48 -6.73 6.89
CA LYS A 41 -25.01 -5.61 7.72
C LYS A 41 -23.50 -5.38 7.64
N ALA A 42 -22.82 -5.97 6.66
CA ALA A 42 -21.36 -5.79 6.55
C ALA A 42 -21.04 -4.32 6.20
N ASP A 43 -20.27 -3.68 7.06
CA ASP A 43 -19.59 -2.44 6.71
C ASP A 43 -18.65 -2.71 5.53
N PRO A 44 -18.65 -1.89 4.47
CA PRO A 44 -17.74 -2.08 3.34
C PRO A 44 -16.27 -2.28 3.75
N ILE A 45 -15.80 -1.62 4.78
CA ILE A 45 -14.43 -1.77 5.30
C ILE A 45 -14.16 -3.17 5.85
N SER A 46 -15.19 -3.85 6.38
CA SER A 46 -15.05 -5.21 6.89
C SER A 46 -14.70 -6.22 5.79
N LEU A 47 -15.00 -5.92 4.52
CA LEU A 47 -14.62 -6.74 3.36
C LEU A 47 -13.11 -6.75 3.11
N LEU A 48 -12.37 -5.79 3.70
CA LEU A 48 -10.91 -5.71 3.64
C LEU A 48 -10.23 -6.31 4.88
N ARG A 49 -11.02 -6.82 5.85
CA ARG A 49 -10.49 -7.39 7.09
C ARG A 49 -9.41 -8.44 6.79
N GLY A 50 -8.33 -8.44 7.58
CA GLY A 50 -7.18 -9.33 7.39
C GLY A 50 -6.27 -8.96 6.22
N THR A 51 -6.63 -7.96 5.41
CA THR A 51 -5.78 -7.50 4.29
C THR A 51 -5.47 -6.01 4.33
N VAL A 52 -6.37 -5.20 4.90
CA VAL A 52 -6.19 -3.77 5.13
C VAL A 52 -6.82 -3.41 6.47
N SER A 53 -6.14 -2.63 7.27
CA SER A 53 -6.59 -2.17 8.58
C SER A 53 -6.36 -0.67 8.76
N ALA A 54 -7.17 -0.04 9.61
CA ALA A 54 -6.88 1.30 10.05
C ALA A 54 -5.59 1.31 10.89
N ALA A 55 -4.71 2.26 10.64
CA ALA A 55 -3.47 2.40 11.38
C ALA A 55 -3.73 2.76 12.85
N SER A 56 -2.88 2.29 13.74
CA SER A 56 -2.87 2.78 15.11
C SER A 56 -2.57 4.29 15.15
N PRO A 57 -3.05 5.01 16.17
CA PRO A 57 -2.74 6.43 16.34
C PRO A 57 -1.23 6.69 16.34
N ALA A 58 -0.83 7.84 15.79
CA ALA A 58 0.57 8.26 15.82
C ALA A 58 1.02 8.53 17.26
N GLU A 59 2.08 7.87 17.69
CA GLU A 59 2.75 8.12 18.98
C GLU A 59 3.72 9.30 18.90
N LEU A 60 4.26 9.55 17.69
CA LEU A 60 5.17 10.65 17.38
C LEU A 60 4.44 11.76 16.63
N SER A 61 4.97 12.96 16.71
CA SER A 61 4.56 14.13 15.93
C SER A 61 5.61 14.46 14.86
N LEU A 62 5.27 15.32 13.90
CA LEU A 62 6.26 15.78 12.91
C LEU A 62 7.43 16.55 13.54
N ALA A 63 7.25 17.14 14.73
CA ALA A 63 8.33 17.79 15.48
C ALA A 63 9.43 16.82 15.93
N ASP A 64 9.12 15.53 16.06
CA ASP A 64 10.09 14.49 16.41
C ASP A 64 11.01 14.12 15.23
N TYR A 65 10.69 14.62 14.03
CA TYR A 65 11.43 14.39 12.79
C TYR A 65 12.25 15.59 12.31
N ASN A 66 12.75 16.42 13.24
CA ASN A 66 13.55 17.61 12.92
C ASN A 66 14.76 17.32 12.03
N HIS A 67 15.31 16.10 12.11
CA HIS A 67 16.46 15.68 11.31
C HIS A 67 16.16 15.52 9.80
N ILE A 68 14.86 15.53 9.42
CA ILE A 68 14.38 15.54 8.02
C ILE A 68 13.48 16.74 7.74
N GLN A 69 13.59 17.81 8.51
CA GLN A 69 12.74 19.00 8.40
C GLN A 69 12.65 19.53 6.96
N SER A 70 13.77 19.61 6.25
CA SER A 70 13.80 20.09 4.85
C SER A 70 12.94 19.23 3.91
N SER A 71 12.90 17.90 4.13
CA SER A 71 12.04 17.00 3.36
C SER A 71 10.56 17.19 3.71
N LEU A 72 10.26 17.39 4.99
CA LEU A 72 8.89 17.63 5.47
C LEU A 72 8.33 18.96 4.97
N GLU A 73 9.15 20.00 4.84
CA GLU A 73 8.76 21.32 4.30
C GLU A 73 8.32 21.23 2.83
N ILE A 74 8.75 20.21 2.10
CA ILE A 74 8.29 19.95 0.73
C ILE A 74 7.12 18.97 0.73
N LEU A 75 7.23 17.88 1.49
CA LEU A 75 6.26 16.79 1.50
C LEU A 75 4.88 17.21 2.03
N CYS A 76 4.84 17.94 3.16
CA CYS A 76 3.57 18.30 3.77
C CYS A 76 2.71 19.24 2.89
N PRO A 77 3.25 20.33 2.31
CA PRO A 77 2.48 21.14 1.38
C PRO A 77 2.04 20.37 0.12
N TYR A 78 2.91 19.50 -0.38
CA TYR A 78 2.59 18.66 -1.54
C TYR A 78 1.40 17.74 -1.26
N LEU A 79 1.43 16.96 -0.17
CA LEU A 79 0.33 16.06 0.21
C LEU A 79 -0.97 16.84 0.46
N ARG A 80 -0.89 17.96 1.20
CA ARG A 80 -2.04 18.83 1.46
C ARG A 80 -2.68 19.35 0.19
N HIS A 81 -1.86 19.78 -0.77
CA HIS A 81 -2.35 20.25 -2.08
C HIS A 81 -2.98 19.11 -2.88
N ALA A 82 -2.30 17.96 -2.95
CA ALA A 82 -2.77 16.78 -3.67
C ALA A 82 -4.13 16.29 -3.15
N MET A 83 -4.28 16.20 -1.83
CA MET A 83 -5.54 15.80 -1.19
C MET A 83 -6.66 16.81 -1.44
N LYS A 84 -6.35 18.12 -1.32
CA LYS A 84 -7.32 19.19 -1.56
C LYS A 84 -7.84 19.21 -3.02
N THR A 85 -6.97 18.89 -3.97
CA THR A 85 -7.32 18.91 -5.41
C THR A 85 -7.83 17.58 -5.94
N GLY A 86 -7.83 16.52 -5.12
CA GLY A 86 -8.17 15.16 -5.55
C GLY A 86 -7.21 14.62 -6.62
N ARG A 87 -5.92 15.03 -6.55
CA ARG A 87 -4.90 14.58 -7.49
C ARG A 87 -4.76 13.06 -7.42
N ARG A 88 -4.78 12.43 -8.58
CA ARG A 88 -4.51 10.99 -8.72
C ARG A 88 -3.02 10.72 -8.95
N GLY A 89 -2.62 9.47 -8.69
CA GLY A 89 -1.26 9.03 -8.91
C GLY A 89 -0.26 9.58 -7.88
N VAL A 90 -0.72 9.90 -6.67
CA VAL A 90 0.14 10.44 -5.61
C VAL A 90 0.84 9.31 -4.88
N ASN A 91 2.13 9.18 -5.09
CA ASN A 91 2.96 8.12 -4.53
C ASN A 91 4.24 8.71 -3.93
N VAL A 92 4.46 8.49 -2.65
CA VAL A 92 5.67 8.91 -1.93
C VAL A 92 6.40 7.66 -1.47
N PHE A 93 7.68 7.58 -1.75
CA PHE A 93 8.52 6.46 -1.35
C PHE A 93 9.46 6.85 -0.21
N LEU A 94 9.34 6.16 0.91
CA LEU A 94 10.14 6.31 2.11
C LEU A 94 11.08 5.10 2.25
N HIS A 95 12.37 5.31 2.31
CA HIS A 95 13.30 4.22 2.61
C HIS A 95 14.22 4.58 3.78
N GLY A 96 14.76 3.57 4.43
CA GLY A 96 15.67 3.74 5.55
C GLY A 96 15.79 2.48 6.38
N ALA A 97 16.85 2.37 7.15
CA ALA A 97 17.12 1.19 7.98
C ALA A 97 15.91 0.79 8.85
N PRO A 98 15.77 -0.49 9.23
CA PRO A 98 14.76 -0.90 10.19
C PRO A 98 14.85 -0.08 11.48
N GLY A 99 13.69 0.27 12.07
CA GLY A 99 13.64 1.02 13.32
C GLY A 99 13.88 2.53 13.18
N THR A 100 13.97 3.09 11.97
CA THR A 100 14.10 4.56 11.77
C THR A 100 12.80 5.33 11.99
N GLY A 101 11.66 4.65 12.15
CA GLY A 101 10.37 5.28 12.42
C GLY A 101 9.53 5.56 11.18
N LYS A 102 9.74 4.86 10.05
CA LYS A 102 8.96 5.04 8.81
C LYS A 102 7.45 4.95 9.02
N SER A 103 6.99 3.89 9.67
CA SER A 103 5.56 3.67 9.92
C SER A 103 4.99 4.72 10.86
N GLN A 104 5.74 5.16 11.89
CA GLN A 104 5.35 6.27 12.75
C GLN A 104 5.31 7.61 12.00
N LEU A 105 6.23 7.85 11.07
CA LEU A 105 6.20 9.03 10.20
C LEU A 105 4.94 9.02 9.32
N ALA A 106 4.57 7.88 8.76
CA ALA A 106 3.35 7.75 7.96
C ALA A 106 2.10 8.12 8.77
N ARG A 107 2.02 7.63 10.02
CA ARG A 107 0.92 7.97 10.95
C ARG A 107 0.94 9.45 11.34
N ALA A 108 2.12 10.03 11.61
CA ALA A 108 2.26 11.46 11.92
C ALA A 108 1.85 12.34 10.73
N LEU A 109 2.19 11.96 9.51
CA LEU A 109 1.78 12.66 8.28
C LEU A 109 0.25 12.62 8.11
N ALA A 110 -0.38 11.46 8.28
CA ALA A 110 -1.84 11.35 8.18
C ALA A 110 -2.55 12.22 9.23
N LYS A 111 -2.05 12.21 10.47
CA LYS A 111 -2.53 13.09 11.54
C LYS A 111 -2.40 14.57 11.17
N GLU A 112 -1.26 14.99 10.62
CA GLU A 112 -1.03 16.37 10.16
C GLU A 112 -1.94 16.77 8.99
N MET A 113 -2.25 15.81 8.11
CA MET A 113 -3.18 16.01 6.99
C MET A 113 -4.65 15.98 7.44
N GLY A 114 -4.94 15.58 8.67
CA GLY A 114 -6.30 15.44 9.18
C GLY A 114 -7.10 14.33 8.49
N CYS A 115 -6.43 13.23 8.14
CA CYS A 115 -7.03 12.11 7.44
C CYS A 115 -6.76 10.77 8.14
N GLU A 116 -7.54 9.75 7.80
CA GLU A 116 -7.29 8.38 8.25
C GLU A 116 -6.15 7.75 7.45
N LEU A 117 -5.34 6.91 8.12
CA LEU A 117 -4.33 6.08 7.49
C LEU A 117 -4.78 4.62 7.52
N PHE A 118 -4.69 3.97 6.37
CA PHE A 118 -4.93 2.54 6.23
C PHE A 118 -3.64 1.82 5.86
N GLU A 119 -3.35 0.73 6.54
CA GLU A 119 -2.14 -0.07 6.32
C GLU A 119 -2.50 -1.36 5.58
N VAL A 120 -1.77 -1.66 4.51
CA VAL A 120 -1.87 -2.94 3.80
C VAL A 120 -1.10 -3.99 4.59
N ALA A 121 -1.77 -5.06 5.00
CA ALA A 121 -1.19 -6.10 5.82
C ALA A 121 -0.06 -6.86 5.09
N SER A 122 0.98 -7.21 5.81
CA SER A 122 2.06 -8.13 5.37
C SER A 122 1.83 -9.57 5.82
N GLU A 123 1.01 -9.75 6.87
CA GLU A 123 0.66 -11.04 7.47
C GLU A 123 -0.87 -11.15 7.56
N ASP A 124 -1.37 -12.38 7.50
CA ASP A 124 -2.80 -12.66 7.68
C ASP A 124 -3.18 -12.83 9.18
N SER A 125 -4.41 -13.24 9.44
CA SER A 125 -4.92 -13.42 10.82
C SER A 125 -4.20 -14.50 11.61
N ASP A 126 -3.57 -15.43 10.94
CA ASP A 126 -2.84 -16.56 11.54
C ASP A 126 -1.34 -16.26 11.72
N GLY A 127 -0.90 -15.09 11.22
CA GLY A 127 0.50 -14.64 11.25
C GLY A 127 1.32 -15.18 10.08
N ASP A 128 0.67 -15.75 9.06
CA ASP A 128 1.35 -16.22 7.85
C ASP A 128 1.58 -15.05 6.87
N PRO A 129 2.73 -15.03 6.16
CA PRO A 129 3.06 -13.95 5.26
C PRO A 129 2.13 -13.92 4.04
N ILE A 130 1.55 -12.76 3.75
CA ILE A 130 0.72 -12.54 2.57
C ILE A 130 1.65 -12.27 1.37
N ASN A 131 1.48 -13.02 0.28
CA ASN A 131 2.28 -12.81 -0.92
C ASN A 131 2.03 -11.45 -1.59
N GLY A 132 3.03 -10.93 -2.31
CA GLY A 132 2.98 -9.60 -2.91
C GLY A 132 1.83 -9.39 -3.89
N GLU A 133 1.35 -10.43 -4.59
CA GLU A 133 0.18 -10.32 -5.47
C GLU A 133 -1.11 -10.05 -4.68
N ARG A 134 -1.33 -10.78 -3.59
CA ARG A 134 -2.51 -10.60 -2.73
C ARG A 134 -2.47 -9.22 -2.05
N ARG A 135 -1.28 -8.77 -1.62
CA ARG A 135 -1.07 -7.44 -1.06
C ARG A 135 -1.39 -6.33 -2.07
N LEU A 136 -0.96 -6.45 -3.33
CA LEU A 136 -1.33 -5.48 -4.39
C LEU A 136 -2.84 -5.49 -4.71
N ARG A 137 -3.49 -6.64 -4.62
CA ARG A 137 -4.95 -6.72 -4.76
C ARG A 137 -5.65 -6.03 -3.60
N ALA A 138 -5.17 -6.23 -2.37
CA ALA A 138 -5.66 -5.55 -1.17
C ALA A 138 -5.50 -4.03 -1.31
N PHE A 139 -4.32 -3.56 -1.73
CA PHE A 139 -4.06 -2.17 -2.04
C PHE A 139 -5.04 -1.59 -3.05
N ARG A 140 -5.27 -2.30 -4.17
CA ARG A 140 -6.23 -1.87 -5.18
C ARG A 140 -7.66 -1.81 -4.66
N ALA A 141 -8.05 -2.76 -3.83
CA ALA A 141 -9.35 -2.73 -3.17
C ALA A 141 -9.47 -1.53 -2.24
N ALA A 142 -8.47 -1.28 -1.40
CA ALA A 142 -8.40 -0.10 -0.53
C ALA A 142 -8.51 1.21 -1.32
N GLN A 143 -7.78 1.35 -2.43
CA GLN A 143 -7.88 2.50 -3.33
C GLN A 143 -9.30 2.74 -3.84
N SER A 144 -10.03 1.67 -4.16
CA SER A 144 -11.42 1.78 -4.61
C SER A 144 -12.38 2.15 -3.48
N PHE A 145 -12.21 1.55 -2.29
CA PHE A 145 -13.06 1.79 -1.13
C PHE A 145 -12.90 3.19 -0.56
N PHE A 146 -11.66 3.67 -0.44
CA PHE A 146 -11.37 4.96 0.20
C PHE A 146 -11.30 6.13 -0.77
N SER A 147 -11.61 5.91 -2.06
CA SER A 147 -11.51 6.93 -3.12
C SER A 147 -12.35 8.19 -2.88
N GLN A 148 -13.37 8.13 -2.05
CA GLN A 148 -14.25 9.26 -1.71
C GLN A 148 -14.06 9.74 -0.25
N GLN A 149 -13.07 9.22 0.44
CA GLN A 149 -12.78 9.55 1.83
C GLN A 149 -11.47 10.38 1.92
N GLN A 150 -11.35 11.17 2.97
CA GLN A 150 -10.06 11.77 3.31
C GLN A 150 -9.18 10.70 3.99
N ALA A 151 -8.42 10.02 3.18
CA ALA A 151 -7.59 8.90 3.60
C ALA A 151 -6.23 8.91 2.91
N MET A 152 -5.29 8.23 3.53
CA MET A 152 -3.99 7.84 2.95
C MET A 152 -3.81 6.33 3.13
N ILE A 153 -3.00 5.73 2.28
CA ILE A 153 -2.66 4.31 2.38
C ILE A 153 -1.16 4.18 2.63
N ALA A 154 -0.78 3.34 3.58
CA ALA A 154 0.59 2.93 3.82
C ALA A 154 0.78 1.50 3.30
N PHE A 155 1.85 1.29 2.53
CA PHE A 155 2.27 -0.01 2.05
C PHE A 155 3.72 -0.22 2.50
N ASP A 156 3.90 -1.02 3.53
CA ASP A 156 5.22 -1.31 4.08
C ASP A 156 5.84 -2.56 3.43
N GLU A 157 7.16 -2.73 3.58
CA GLU A 157 7.90 -3.89 3.07
C GLU A 157 7.64 -4.16 1.58
N VAL A 158 7.84 -3.13 0.75
CA VAL A 158 7.53 -3.21 -0.69
C VAL A 158 8.53 -4.06 -1.50
N GLU A 159 9.54 -4.59 -0.87
CA GLU A 159 10.61 -5.38 -1.48
C GLU A 159 10.07 -6.63 -2.18
N ASP A 160 9.06 -7.29 -1.62
CA ASP A 160 8.40 -8.45 -2.20
C ASP A 160 7.62 -8.11 -3.47
N VAL A 161 7.25 -6.85 -3.63
CA VAL A 161 6.43 -6.35 -4.74
C VAL A 161 7.29 -5.76 -5.85
N PHE A 162 8.28 -4.91 -5.53
CA PHE A 162 9.02 -4.08 -6.50
C PHE A 162 10.44 -4.56 -6.79
N ASN A 163 10.89 -5.69 -6.23
CA ASN A 163 12.21 -6.23 -6.50
C ASN A 163 12.41 -6.51 -8.00
N ASP A 164 13.59 -6.20 -8.54
CA ASP A 164 13.97 -6.41 -9.94
C ASP A 164 14.19 -7.88 -10.32
N GLY A 165 14.11 -8.79 -9.33
CA GLY A 165 14.27 -10.24 -9.54
C GLY A 165 15.72 -10.68 -9.79
N ASN A 166 16.70 -9.84 -9.52
CA ASN A 166 18.12 -10.15 -9.59
C ASN A 166 18.57 -11.08 -8.42
N SER A 167 17.66 -11.82 -7.85
CA SER A 167 17.96 -12.86 -6.89
C SER A 167 18.58 -14.06 -7.62
N PHE A 168 19.71 -14.52 -7.16
CA PHE A 168 20.45 -15.69 -7.65
C PHE A 168 19.61 -16.99 -7.73
N PHE A 169 18.40 -17.00 -7.21
CA PHE A 169 17.46 -18.14 -7.17
C PHE A 169 16.28 -18.06 -8.13
N GLY A 170 16.27 -17.13 -9.07
CA GLY A 170 15.48 -17.26 -10.31
C GLY A 170 13.98 -17.05 -10.25
N SER A 171 13.36 -16.69 -9.13
CA SER A 171 11.95 -16.34 -9.10
C SER A 171 11.74 -14.87 -9.48
N LYS A 172 10.96 -14.65 -10.55
CA LYS A 172 10.57 -13.30 -10.96
C LYS A 172 9.64 -12.68 -9.89
N SER A 173 9.90 -11.43 -9.52
CA SER A 173 9.00 -10.70 -8.65
C SER A 173 7.61 -10.51 -9.27
N THR A 174 6.59 -10.29 -8.46
CA THR A 174 5.23 -9.95 -8.92
C THR A 174 5.27 -8.74 -9.85
N ALA A 175 6.15 -7.78 -9.58
CA ALA A 175 6.35 -6.59 -10.40
C ALA A 175 6.80 -6.91 -11.82
N GLN A 176 7.73 -7.83 -12.00
CA GLN A 176 8.22 -8.22 -13.33
C GLN A 176 7.15 -8.91 -14.16
N LEU A 177 6.33 -9.75 -13.52
CA LEU A 177 5.26 -10.47 -14.18
C LEU A 177 4.11 -9.56 -14.61
N ARG A 178 3.90 -8.44 -13.90
CA ARG A 178 2.73 -7.57 -14.06
C ARG A 178 3.06 -6.08 -14.19
N LYS A 179 4.24 -5.76 -14.70
CA LYS A 179 4.78 -4.40 -14.77
C LYS A 179 3.79 -3.35 -15.33
N ALA A 180 3.11 -3.66 -16.42
CA ALA A 180 2.16 -2.73 -17.03
C ALA A 180 0.93 -2.47 -16.14
N TRP A 181 0.48 -3.49 -15.40
CA TRP A 181 -0.63 -3.37 -14.49
C TRP A 181 -0.28 -2.54 -13.25
N ILE A 182 0.90 -2.78 -12.65
CA ILE A 182 1.39 -2.02 -11.51
C ILE A 182 1.63 -0.56 -11.88
N ASN A 183 2.23 -0.31 -13.05
CA ASN A 183 2.43 1.05 -13.54
C ASN A 183 1.12 1.83 -13.62
N ARG A 184 0.09 1.24 -14.20
CA ARG A 184 -1.23 1.86 -14.27
C ARG A 184 -1.81 2.10 -12.89
N MET A 185 -1.64 1.17 -11.98
CA MET A 185 -2.13 1.29 -10.60
C MET A 185 -1.46 2.47 -9.87
N LEU A 186 -0.15 2.67 -10.04
CA LEU A 186 0.59 3.80 -9.49
C LEU A 186 0.18 5.14 -10.14
N GLU A 187 -0.14 5.14 -11.43
CA GLU A 187 -0.51 6.36 -12.16
C GLU A 187 -1.95 6.81 -11.90
N GLU A 188 -2.84 5.88 -11.56
CA GLU A 188 -4.28 6.14 -11.49
C GLU A 188 -4.85 6.09 -10.05
N ASN A 189 -4.04 5.76 -9.03
CA ASN A 189 -4.52 5.63 -7.66
C ASN A 189 -5.19 6.92 -7.16
N PRO A 190 -6.45 6.86 -6.70
CA PRO A 190 -7.17 8.04 -6.22
C PRO A 190 -6.79 8.47 -4.80
N VAL A 191 -6.21 7.58 -4.01
CA VAL A 191 -5.82 7.83 -2.61
C VAL A 191 -4.31 7.96 -2.52
N PRO A 192 -3.76 9.03 -1.92
CA PRO A 192 -2.32 9.19 -1.73
C PRO A 192 -1.72 8.01 -0.98
N THR A 193 -0.57 7.55 -1.44
CA THR A 193 0.06 6.34 -0.90
C THR A 193 1.49 6.60 -0.47
N LEU A 194 1.82 6.11 0.73
CA LEU A 194 3.16 6.05 1.29
C LEU A 194 3.69 4.63 1.13
N TRP A 195 4.70 4.46 0.28
CA TRP A 195 5.39 3.21 0.05
C TRP A 195 6.64 3.16 0.91
N MET A 196 6.83 2.11 1.68
CA MET A 196 7.93 2.03 2.64
C MET A 196 8.80 0.81 2.38
N SER A 197 10.12 1.00 2.52
CA SER A 197 11.13 -0.02 2.30
C SER A 197 12.29 0.15 3.27
N ASN A 198 12.99 -0.92 3.55
CA ASN A 198 14.24 -0.86 4.31
C ASN A 198 15.41 -0.39 3.43
N SER A 199 15.30 -0.53 2.11
CA SER A 199 16.33 -0.12 1.15
C SER A 199 15.70 0.26 -0.19
N VAL A 200 16.36 1.16 -0.92
CA VAL A 200 16.05 1.44 -2.33
C VAL A 200 16.78 0.49 -3.28
N GLN A 201 17.78 -0.23 -2.77
CA GLN A 201 18.56 -1.15 -3.57
C GLN A 201 17.73 -2.37 -3.98
N GLY A 202 17.89 -2.80 -5.23
CA GLY A 202 17.15 -3.94 -5.79
C GLY A 202 15.73 -3.61 -6.29
N LEU A 203 15.26 -2.38 -6.16
CA LEU A 203 14.01 -1.95 -6.75
C LEU A 203 14.18 -1.64 -8.24
N ASP A 204 13.22 -2.07 -9.06
CA ASP A 204 13.24 -1.76 -10.49
C ASP A 204 13.15 -0.25 -10.72
N PRO A 205 14.13 0.38 -11.41
CA PRO A 205 14.12 1.82 -11.68
C PRO A 205 12.86 2.31 -12.40
N ALA A 206 12.15 1.42 -13.09
CA ALA A 206 10.91 1.77 -13.78
C ALA A 206 9.77 2.10 -12.79
N PHE A 207 9.80 1.55 -11.58
CA PHE A 207 8.83 1.90 -10.53
C PHE A 207 9.27 3.15 -9.79
N ILE A 208 10.57 3.31 -9.51
CA ILE A 208 11.12 4.50 -8.82
C ILE A 208 10.72 5.79 -9.56
N ARG A 209 10.72 5.79 -10.88
CA ARG A 209 10.31 6.96 -11.71
C ARG A 209 8.84 7.35 -11.58
N ARG A 210 8.00 6.52 -10.97
CA ARG A 210 6.57 6.77 -10.79
C ARG A 210 6.21 7.26 -9.39
N PHE A 211 7.22 7.33 -8.53
CA PHE A 211 7.05 8.00 -7.25
C PHE A 211 7.25 9.51 -7.45
N ASP A 212 6.33 10.31 -6.93
CA ASP A 212 6.44 11.78 -6.97
C ASP A 212 7.62 12.28 -6.13
N MET A 213 7.90 11.56 -5.05
CA MET A 213 9.00 11.85 -4.14
C MET A 213 9.62 10.54 -3.63
N VAL A 214 10.94 10.52 -3.57
CA VAL A 214 11.72 9.43 -2.96
C VAL A 214 12.67 10.07 -1.97
N PHE A 215 12.62 9.69 -0.70
CA PHE A 215 13.56 10.19 0.27
C PHE A 215 13.94 9.15 1.33
N GLU A 216 15.14 9.32 1.84
CA GLU A 216 15.67 8.50 2.91
C GLU A 216 15.24 9.04 4.27
N LEU A 217 14.79 8.14 5.14
CA LEU A 217 14.64 8.41 6.56
C LEU A 217 15.90 7.91 7.28
N PRO A 218 16.85 8.81 7.57
CA PRO A 218 18.09 8.43 8.22
C PRO A 218 17.85 8.01 9.67
N VAL A 219 18.80 7.31 10.23
CA VAL A 219 18.76 6.93 11.65
C VAL A 219 18.70 8.21 12.49
N PRO A 220 17.70 8.36 13.38
CA PRO A 220 17.61 9.55 14.22
C PRO A 220 18.87 9.78 15.08
N PRO A 221 19.26 11.03 15.35
CA PRO A 221 20.36 11.34 16.26
C PRO A 221 20.15 10.72 17.65
N LYS A 222 21.23 10.35 18.34
CA LYS A 222 21.16 9.70 19.67
C LYS A 222 20.30 10.42 20.71
N LYS A 223 20.09 11.73 20.57
CA LYS A 223 19.23 12.51 21.48
C LYS A 223 17.73 12.37 21.18
N GLN A 224 17.35 11.73 20.06
CA GLN A 224 15.96 11.54 19.64
C GLN A 224 15.52 10.05 19.66
N ARG A 225 16.38 9.18 20.18
CA ARG A 225 16.11 7.74 20.32
C ARG A 225 15.48 7.41 21.67
#